data_a7a35b9cc0d008f48904141fe3ead7c0
#
_entry.id   a7a35b9cc0d008f48904141fe3ead7c0
#
_cell.length_a   1.000
_cell.length_b   1.000
_cell.length_c   1.000
_cell.angle_alpha   90.00
_cell.angle_beta   90.00
_cell.angle_gamma   90.00
#
_symmetry.space_group_name_H-M   'P 1'
#
loop_
_entity.id
_entity.type
_entity.pdbx_description
1 polymer ?
#
loop_
_entity_poly.entity_id
_entity_poly.type
_entity_poly.pdbx_seq_one_letter_code
_entity_poly.pdbx_strand_id
1 'polypeptide(L)'
;MNAFFRGLIFIVCIGALNLASSIGTPANGDVVTDWNDAALNAIRAGRTAPPIASRSLAILHVSIYDAVNGIARTNEPYLVQSSAPSSASREAAASAAEHKALVNLFPAAASSFDALHAATLAGIPNGPQKTAGIVWGEFVANQILAARGNDGSDALVPPPDGSGPGEWVPTPPAFAPYLLPQWGFVVPFGMSSSSQFRPPGPPSLDSEQYAADYNEVKALGAAVGSTRTEEQSQIALFWADGAGTETPPGHWNSIAQIIAAAQGNMLEENARLFALLNIAMADAAICAWDAKYTFHFWRPVTAIAFAEPNLMWASFIVTPPFPDYVSGHSTFSGAAATVLPLFYGTEDLPFTTGSDFLPGVTRSFSTCLDAAEEAAVSRLYGGIHFRSANEDGLQAGISIGEWTDSHYLQLKSNHSRK
;
A
#
# COMPACT_ATOMS: atom_id res chain seq x y z
N MET A 1 78.06 -14.53 -32.62
CA MET A 1 77.33 -14.24 -33.85
C MET A 1 75.94 -13.85 -33.47
N ASN A 2 75.61 -12.54 -33.57
CA ASN A 2 74.44 -11.86 -33.07
C ASN A 2 73.36 -11.95 -34.10
N ALA A 3 72.07 -12.28 -33.65
CA ALA A 3 70.87 -12.11 -34.41
C ALA A 3 69.95 -11.25 -33.59
N PHE A 4 69.67 -10.03 -34.07
CA PHE A 4 68.74 -9.05 -33.52
C PHE A 4 67.29 -9.47 -33.84
N PHE A 5 66.45 -9.60 -32.83
CA PHE A 5 64.99 -9.62 -33.01
C PHE A 5 64.41 -8.22 -32.74
N ARG A 6 63.88 -7.60 -33.77
CA ARG A 6 63.07 -6.37 -33.67
C ARG A 6 61.63 -6.75 -33.33
N GLY A 7 61.22 -6.45 -32.13
CA GLY A 7 59.82 -6.54 -31.72
C GLY A 7 59.00 -5.36 -32.26
N LEU A 8 57.93 -5.65 -32.99
CA LEU A 8 56.96 -4.70 -33.48
C LEU A 8 55.89 -4.52 -32.38
N ILE A 9 55.80 -3.34 -31.78
CA ILE A 9 54.77 -2.99 -30.80
C ILE A 9 53.55 -2.54 -31.58
N PHE A 10 52.47 -3.33 -31.57
CA PHE A 10 51.13 -2.91 -32.00
C PHE A 10 50.46 -2.16 -30.86
N ILE A 11 50.29 -0.84 -31.03
CA ILE A 11 49.44 -0.03 -30.17
C ILE A 11 47.99 -0.23 -30.64
N VAL A 12 47.19 -0.99 -29.89
CA VAL A 12 45.76 -1.08 -30.09
C VAL A 12 45.13 0.09 -29.34
N CYS A 13 44.73 1.12 -30.08
CA CYS A 13 43.85 2.16 -29.55
C CYS A 13 42.45 1.57 -29.35
N ILE A 14 42.11 1.21 -28.08
CA ILE A 14 40.74 0.91 -27.70
C ILE A 14 40.00 2.25 -27.56
N GLY A 15 39.26 2.60 -28.59
CA GLY A 15 38.27 3.70 -28.52
C GLY A 15 37.16 3.31 -27.56
N ALA A 16 37.13 3.91 -26.37
CA ALA A 16 35.99 3.82 -25.48
C ALA A 16 34.81 4.54 -26.09
N LEU A 17 33.87 3.79 -26.69
CA LEU A 17 32.56 4.30 -27.04
C LEU A 17 31.79 4.53 -25.74
N ASN A 18 31.74 5.76 -25.25
CA ASN A 18 30.82 6.19 -24.25
C ASN A 18 29.39 6.12 -24.83
N LEU A 19 28.72 4.98 -24.67
CA LEU A 19 27.28 4.92 -24.72
C LEU A 19 26.75 5.65 -23.46
N ALA A 20 26.55 6.96 -23.58
CA ALA A 20 25.70 7.67 -22.68
C ALA A 20 24.29 7.06 -22.84
N SER A 21 23.94 6.13 -21.95
CA SER A 21 22.55 5.77 -21.72
C SER A 21 21.86 7.07 -21.36
N SER A 22 21.05 7.58 -22.26
CA SER A 22 20.06 8.60 -21.95
C SER A 22 19.13 7.94 -20.92
N ILE A 23 19.42 8.14 -19.65
CA ILE A 23 18.42 8.04 -18.61
C ILE A 23 17.40 9.09 -19.01
N GLY A 24 16.27 8.65 -19.60
CA GLY A 24 15.15 9.51 -19.87
C GLY A 24 14.88 10.26 -18.57
N THR A 25 14.80 11.58 -18.64
CA THR A 25 14.24 12.37 -17.55
C THR A 25 12.93 11.70 -17.17
N PRO A 26 12.70 11.33 -15.88
CA PRO A 26 11.40 10.85 -15.48
C PRO A 26 10.37 11.86 -15.98
N ALA A 27 9.27 11.38 -16.57
CA ALA A 27 8.13 12.24 -16.88
C ALA A 27 7.90 13.07 -15.63
N ASN A 28 7.84 14.40 -15.76
CA ASN A 28 7.65 15.28 -14.62
C ASN A 28 6.42 14.78 -13.85
N GLY A 29 6.64 14.20 -12.66
CA GLY A 29 5.57 13.88 -11.74
C GLY A 29 4.77 15.15 -11.48
N ASP A 30 3.48 15.01 -11.27
CA ASP A 30 2.71 16.15 -10.79
C ASP A 30 2.85 16.28 -9.25
N VAL A 31 2.29 17.33 -8.68
CA VAL A 31 2.38 17.58 -7.24
C VAL A 31 1.84 16.40 -6.41
N VAL A 32 0.84 15.66 -6.88
CA VAL A 32 0.26 14.50 -6.17
C VAL A 32 1.28 13.36 -6.05
N THR A 33 1.94 13.04 -7.15
CA THR A 33 2.94 11.94 -7.19
C THR A 33 4.21 12.29 -6.43
N ASP A 34 4.67 13.55 -6.50
CA ASP A 34 5.83 14.01 -5.74
C ASP A 34 5.61 13.89 -4.22
N TRP A 35 4.41 14.22 -3.77
CA TRP A 35 4.07 14.11 -2.35
C TRP A 35 3.73 12.69 -1.92
N ASN A 36 3.19 11.87 -2.83
CA ASN A 36 3.07 10.44 -2.56
C ASN A 36 4.46 9.82 -2.29
N ASP A 37 5.47 10.13 -3.10
CA ASP A 37 6.84 9.69 -2.87
C ASP A 37 7.39 10.19 -1.52
N ALA A 38 7.10 11.44 -1.15
CA ALA A 38 7.50 11.99 0.14
C ALA A 38 6.85 11.22 1.31
N ALA A 39 5.58 10.85 1.18
CA ALA A 39 4.86 10.03 2.17
C ALA A 39 5.44 8.62 2.27
N LEU A 40 5.71 7.96 1.13
CA LEU A 40 6.32 6.63 1.09
C LEU A 40 7.71 6.62 1.74
N ASN A 41 8.51 7.66 1.51
CA ASN A 41 9.81 7.82 2.16
C ASN A 41 9.68 8.00 3.69
N ALA A 42 8.67 8.74 4.15
CA ALA A 42 8.40 8.88 5.59
C ALA A 42 7.93 7.54 6.22
N ILE A 43 7.12 6.76 5.51
CA ILE A 43 6.70 5.40 5.91
C ILE A 43 7.90 4.49 6.06
N ARG A 44 8.81 4.46 5.08
CA ARG A 44 10.07 3.68 5.13
C ARG A 44 10.93 4.06 6.33
N ALA A 45 11.20 5.36 6.48
CA ALA A 45 12.05 5.90 7.55
C ALA A 45 11.45 5.65 8.94
N GLY A 46 10.12 5.81 9.06
CA GLY A 46 9.38 5.59 10.31
C GLY A 46 9.15 4.12 10.64
N ARG A 47 9.50 3.18 9.75
CA ARG A 47 9.16 1.75 9.88
C ARG A 47 7.68 1.55 10.22
N THR A 48 6.84 2.34 9.58
CA THR A 48 5.41 2.47 9.88
C THR A 48 4.68 1.15 9.63
N ALA A 49 3.84 0.72 10.56
CA ALA A 49 3.05 -0.50 10.39
C ALA A 49 2.02 -0.34 9.24
N PRO A 50 1.71 -1.42 8.47
CA PRO A 50 0.86 -1.32 7.28
C PRO A 50 -0.51 -0.65 7.51
N PRO A 51 -1.25 -0.92 8.61
CA PRO A 51 -2.51 -0.21 8.86
C PRO A 51 -2.34 1.29 9.13
N ILE A 52 -1.28 1.69 9.84
CA ILE A 52 -0.98 3.10 10.09
C ILE A 52 -0.58 3.78 8.77
N ALA A 53 0.20 3.10 7.94
CA ALA A 53 0.60 3.59 6.61
C ALA A 53 -0.62 3.82 5.72
N SER A 54 -1.54 2.84 5.61
CA SER A 54 -2.75 2.97 4.79
C SER A 54 -3.67 4.12 5.26
N ARG A 55 -3.84 4.27 6.59
CA ARG A 55 -4.60 5.40 7.15
C ARG A 55 -3.93 6.75 6.83
N SER A 56 -2.62 6.83 6.95
CA SER A 56 -1.87 8.07 6.68
C SER A 56 -1.96 8.46 5.20
N LEU A 57 -1.81 7.49 4.30
CA LEU A 57 -1.98 7.70 2.86
C LEU A 57 -3.42 8.10 2.52
N ALA A 58 -4.44 7.50 3.15
CA ALA A 58 -5.82 7.90 2.93
C ALA A 58 -6.08 9.35 3.38
N ILE A 59 -5.62 9.75 4.57
CA ILE A 59 -5.75 11.14 5.06
C ILE A 59 -5.06 12.12 4.10
N LEU A 60 -3.86 11.78 3.64
CA LEU A 60 -3.12 12.57 2.66
C LEU A 60 -3.94 12.78 1.39
N HIS A 61 -4.32 11.66 0.74
CA HIS A 61 -4.90 11.72 -0.60
C HIS A 61 -6.35 12.23 -0.63
N VAL A 62 -7.14 12.02 0.41
CA VAL A 62 -8.46 12.69 0.50
C VAL A 62 -8.33 14.19 0.76
N SER A 63 -7.25 14.64 1.44
CA SER A 63 -6.95 16.07 1.60
C SER A 63 -6.57 16.72 0.28
N ILE A 64 -5.74 16.07 -0.52
CA ILE A 64 -5.38 16.50 -1.88
C ILE A 64 -6.64 16.58 -2.74
N TYR A 65 -7.40 15.50 -2.76
CA TYR A 65 -8.60 15.40 -3.60
C TYR A 65 -9.60 16.52 -3.29
N ASP A 66 -9.98 16.70 -2.03
CA ASP A 66 -10.93 17.74 -1.66
C ASP A 66 -10.38 19.15 -1.92
N ALA A 67 -9.05 19.37 -1.78
CA ALA A 67 -8.44 20.63 -2.12
C ALA A 67 -8.49 20.93 -3.62
N VAL A 68 -8.18 19.96 -4.47
CA VAL A 68 -8.20 20.09 -5.94
C VAL A 68 -9.66 20.17 -6.44
N ASN A 69 -10.51 19.23 -6.02
CA ASN A 69 -11.90 19.16 -6.44
C ASN A 69 -12.74 20.33 -5.95
N GLY A 70 -12.43 20.91 -4.78
CA GLY A 70 -13.12 22.11 -4.27
C GLY A 70 -12.92 23.35 -5.14
N ILE A 71 -11.88 23.36 -6.00
CA ILE A 71 -11.64 24.38 -7.04
C ILE A 71 -12.26 23.95 -8.37
N ALA A 72 -12.02 22.68 -8.79
CA ALA A 72 -12.50 22.13 -10.06
C ALA A 72 -14.01 21.87 -10.09
N ARG A 73 -14.57 21.34 -9.00
CA ARG A 73 -16.01 21.08 -8.76
C ARG A 73 -16.63 20.06 -9.72
N THR A 74 -15.85 19.15 -10.24
CA THR A 74 -16.30 18.16 -11.21
C THR A 74 -16.95 16.94 -10.57
N ASN A 75 -16.49 16.58 -9.37
CA ASN A 75 -16.90 15.38 -8.66
C ASN A 75 -17.52 15.71 -7.30
N GLU A 76 -18.20 14.73 -6.70
CA GLU A 76 -18.64 14.81 -5.32
C GLU A 76 -17.42 14.89 -4.39
N PRO A 77 -17.40 15.79 -3.38
CA PRO A 77 -16.31 15.87 -2.43
C PRO A 77 -16.32 14.65 -1.49
N TYR A 78 -15.15 14.32 -0.95
CA TYR A 78 -15.06 13.29 0.09
C TYR A 78 -15.71 13.79 1.42
N LEU A 79 -15.25 14.90 1.93
CA LEU A 79 -15.72 15.48 3.19
C LEU A 79 -16.06 16.96 3.08
N VAL A 80 -15.23 17.77 2.45
CA VAL A 80 -15.33 19.25 2.52
C VAL A 80 -16.28 19.77 1.45
N GLN A 81 -17.52 20.08 1.85
CA GLN A 81 -18.58 20.55 0.95
C GLN A 81 -18.40 21.99 0.46
N SER A 82 -17.64 22.82 1.17
CA SER A 82 -17.34 24.19 0.74
C SER A 82 -16.38 24.20 -0.44
N SER A 83 -16.24 25.32 -1.10
CA SER A 83 -15.41 25.44 -2.31
C SER A 83 -14.60 26.74 -2.31
N ALA A 84 -13.45 26.69 -2.94
CA ALA A 84 -12.60 27.84 -3.20
C ALA A 84 -13.07 28.66 -4.43
N PRO A 85 -12.54 29.90 -4.63
CA PRO A 85 -12.66 30.57 -5.91
C PRO A 85 -12.11 29.71 -7.05
N SER A 86 -12.84 29.65 -8.18
CA SER A 86 -12.42 28.85 -9.35
C SER A 86 -11.11 29.28 -9.97
N SER A 87 -10.62 30.48 -9.65
CA SER A 87 -9.33 31.02 -10.09
C SER A 87 -8.17 30.64 -9.16
N ALA A 88 -8.41 29.96 -8.04
CA ALA A 88 -7.33 29.52 -7.15
C ALA A 88 -6.42 28.50 -7.85
N SER A 89 -5.11 28.52 -7.54
CA SER A 89 -4.18 27.52 -8.07
C SER A 89 -4.44 26.14 -7.40
N ARG A 90 -4.72 25.13 -8.22
CA ARG A 90 -4.93 23.74 -7.79
C ARG A 90 -3.65 23.14 -7.27
N GLU A 91 -2.53 23.40 -7.90
CA GLU A 91 -1.21 22.94 -7.50
C GLU A 91 -0.80 23.51 -6.14
N ALA A 92 -1.07 24.82 -5.91
CA ALA A 92 -0.82 25.43 -4.62
C ALA A 92 -1.74 24.88 -3.52
N ALA A 93 -2.99 24.57 -3.87
CA ALA A 93 -3.95 23.97 -2.94
C ALA A 93 -3.57 22.53 -2.58
N ALA A 94 -3.20 21.71 -3.57
CA ALA A 94 -2.69 20.36 -3.36
C ALA A 94 -1.46 20.40 -2.45
N SER A 95 -0.42 21.14 -2.82
CA SER A 95 0.82 21.23 -2.04
C SER A 95 0.61 21.72 -0.59
N ALA A 96 -0.29 22.68 -0.37
CA ALA A 96 -0.60 23.17 0.98
C ALA A 96 -1.37 22.12 1.80
N ALA A 97 -2.29 21.37 1.19
CA ALA A 97 -3.03 20.31 1.86
C ALA A 97 -2.11 19.15 2.25
N GLU A 98 -1.23 18.74 1.35
CA GLU A 98 -0.25 17.67 1.52
C GLU A 98 0.75 17.99 2.63
N HIS A 99 1.35 19.17 2.55
CA HIS A 99 2.28 19.65 3.56
C HIS A 99 1.64 19.63 4.95
N LYS A 100 0.43 20.20 5.07
CA LYS A 100 -0.29 20.25 6.34
C LYS A 100 -0.62 18.86 6.89
N ALA A 101 -1.05 17.95 6.05
CA ALA A 101 -1.36 16.57 6.42
C ALA A 101 -0.11 15.82 6.87
N LEU A 102 0.97 15.83 6.07
CA LEU A 102 2.17 15.04 6.34
C LEU A 102 2.97 15.56 7.53
N VAL A 103 3.08 16.87 7.74
CA VAL A 103 3.72 17.42 8.94
C VAL A 103 3.00 16.99 10.21
N ASN A 104 1.68 16.85 10.17
CA ASN A 104 0.90 16.33 11.29
C ASN A 104 1.11 14.83 11.50
N LEU A 105 1.08 14.04 10.42
CA LEU A 105 1.16 12.57 10.46
C LEU A 105 2.59 12.05 10.72
N PHE A 106 3.59 12.74 10.20
CA PHE A 106 5.00 12.36 10.29
C PHE A 106 5.88 13.52 10.73
N PRO A 107 5.73 14.04 11.96
CA PRO A 107 6.43 15.24 12.42
C PRO A 107 7.96 15.11 12.39
N ALA A 108 8.49 13.89 12.46
CA ALA A 108 9.94 13.66 12.35
C ALA A 108 10.51 13.96 10.95
N ALA A 109 9.67 13.98 9.91
CA ALA A 109 10.04 14.30 8.54
C ALA A 109 9.67 15.74 8.13
N ALA A 110 9.19 16.58 9.05
CA ALA A 110 8.66 17.92 8.78
C ALA A 110 9.60 18.78 7.92
N SER A 111 10.91 18.80 8.21
CA SER A 111 11.87 19.59 7.44
C SER A 111 11.98 19.19 5.96
N SER A 112 11.79 17.92 5.64
CA SER A 112 11.77 17.43 4.26
C SER A 112 10.49 17.89 3.55
N PHE A 113 9.36 17.87 4.24
CA PHE A 113 8.09 18.36 3.73
C PHE A 113 8.08 19.89 3.54
N ASP A 114 8.69 20.63 4.48
CA ASP A 114 8.88 22.10 4.36
C ASP A 114 9.69 22.43 3.10
N ALA A 115 10.76 21.70 2.84
CA ALA A 115 11.60 21.89 1.66
C ALA A 115 10.84 21.58 0.36
N LEU A 116 10.08 20.49 0.30
CA LEU A 116 9.28 20.12 -0.86
C LEU A 116 8.18 21.16 -1.11
N HIS A 117 7.46 21.57 -0.08
CA HIS A 117 6.43 22.61 -0.17
C HIS A 117 7.00 23.93 -0.71
N ALA A 118 8.13 24.38 -0.17
CA ALA A 118 8.79 25.59 -0.65
C ALA A 118 9.22 25.46 -2.13
N ALA A 119 9.75 24.32 -2.54
CA ALA A 119 10.15 24.06 -3.93
C ALA A 119 8.95 24.05 -4.88
N THR A 120 7.86 23.37 -4.52
CA THR A 120 6.61 23.35 -5.29
C THR A 120 6.05 24.76 -5.48
N LEU A 121 5.96 25.51 -4.38
CA LEU A 121 5.44 26.89 -4.42
C LEU A 121 6.33 27.84 -5.21
N ALA A 122 7.64 27.62 -5.25
CA ALA A 122 8.55 28.46 -6.04
C ALA A 122 8.28 28.34 -7.55
N GLY A 123 7.79 27.18 -8.01
CA GLY A 123 7.39 26.95 -9.41
C GLY A 123 6.06 27.61 -9.80
N ILE A 124 5.24 28.06 -8.84
CA ILE A 124 3.93 28.65 -9.09
C ILE A 124 4.04 30.19 -9.07
N PRO A 125 3.55 30.90 -10.13
CA PRO A 125 3.60 32.35 -10.17
C PRO A 125 2.97 33.01 -8.93
N ASN A 126 3.63 34.02 -8.35
CA ASN A 126 3.10 34.75 -7.22
C ASN A 126 1.85 35.56 -7.63
N GLY A 127 0.85 35.59 -6.78
CA GLY A 127 -0.37 36.33 -7.02
C GLY A 127 -1.57 35.82 -6.19
N PRO A 128 -2.74 36.46 -6.38
CA PRO A 128 -3.95 36.13 -5.63
C PRO A 128 -4.37 34.67 -5.79
N GLN A 129 -4.15 34.06 -6.98
CA GLN A 129 -4.51 32.68 -7.27
C GLN A 129 -3.71 31.69 -6.41
N LYS A 130 -2.39 31.88 -6.33
CA LYS A 130 -1.50 31.08 -5.44
C LYS A 130 -1.88 31.23 -3.99
N THR A 131 -2.06 32.48 -3.53
CA THR A 131 -2.47 32.74 -2.13
C THR A 131 -3.81 32.08 -1.80
N ALA A 132 -4.79 32.19 -2.69
CA ALA A 132 -6.10 31.56 -2.51
C ALA A 132 -5.99 30.02 -2.47
N GLY A 133 -5.13 29.43 -3.31
CA GLY A 133 -4.85 27.99 -3.31
C GLY A 133 -4.26 27.54 -1.97
N ILE A 134 -3.22 28.20 -1.47
CA ILE A 134 -2.57 27.87 -0.19
C ILE A 134 -3.58 27.90 0.95
N VAL A 135 -4.32 29.02 1.10
CA VAL A 135 -5.31 29.17 2.19
C VAL A 135 -6.38 28.08 2.12
N TRP A 136 -6.82 27.75 0.90
CA TRP A 136 -7.83 26.70 0.70
C TRP A 136 -7.29 25.33 1.02
N GLY A 137 -6.09 24.95 0.56
CA GLY A 137 -5.48 23.65 0.84
C GLY A 137 -5.26 23.41 2.34
N GLU A 138 -4.73 24.41 3.05
CA GLU A 138 -4.58 24.36 4.51
C GLU A 138 -5.93 24.19 5.23
N PHE A 139 -6.97 24.90 4.76
CA PHE A 139 -8.32 24.76 5.31
C PHE A 139 -8.84 23.34 5.14
N VAL A 140 -8.74 22.78 3.94
CA VAL A 140 -9.21 21.40 3.64
C VAL A 140 -8.49 20.38 4.51
N ALA A 141 -7.16 20.42 4.55
CA ALA A 141 -6.38 19.49 5.37
C ALA A 141 -6.74 19.56 6.86
N ASN A 142 -6.97 20.78 7.38
CA ASN A 142 -7.42 20.94 8.76
C ASN A 142 -8.79 20.29 9.03
N GLN A 143 -9.74 20.34 8.08
CA GLN A 143 -11.04 19.67 8.21
C GLN A 143 -10.88 18.14 8.22
N ILE A 144 -10.08 17.59 7.31
CA ILE A 144 -9.81 16.16 7.24
C ILE A 144 -9.11 15.66 8.50
N LEU A 145 -8.04 16.34 8.93
CA LEU A 145 -7.30 16.00 10.16
C LEU A 145 -8.20 16.07 11.41
N ALA A 146 -9.07 17.06 11.50
CA ALA A 146 -10.02 17.18 12.60
C ALA A 146 -11.04 16.03 12.60
N ALA A 147 -11.57 15.64 11.43
CA ALA A 147 -12.51 14.53 11.30
C ALA A 147 -11.86 13.18 11.66
N ARG A 148 -10.55 13.03 11.42
CA ARG A 148 -9.81 11.79 11.68
C ARG A 148 -9.06 11.79 13.02
N GLY A 149 -9.11 12.90 13.78
CA GLY A 149 -8.35 13.07 15.04
C GLY A 149 -8.81 12.16 16.19
N ASN A 150 -10.05 11.70 16.14
CA ASN A 150 -10.64 10.81 17.16
C ASN A 150 -11.33 9.59 16.51
N ASP A 151 -10.71 9.01 15.50
CA ASP A 151 -11.27 7.90 14.73
C ASP A 151 -11.03 6.51 15.35
N GLY A 152 -10.44 6.44 16.53
CA GLY A 152 -10.17 5.19 17.24
C GLY A 152 -8.79 4.59 16.97
N SER A 153 -7.98 5.18 16.08
CA SER A 153 -6.64 4.67 15.75
C SER A 153 -5.67 4.63 16.94
N ASP A 154 -5.86 5.54 17.91
CA ASP A 154 -5.05 5.64 19.13
C ASP A 154 -5.69 4.97 20.35
N ALA A 155 -6.81 4.25 20.16
CA ALA A 155 -7.50 3.60 21.27
C ALA A 155 -6.63 2.51 21.92
N LEU A 156 -6.69 2.42 23.23
CA LEU A 156 -6.02 1.34 23.98
C LEU A 156 -7.00 0.18 24.14
N VAL A 157 -6.77 -0.90 23.43
CA VAL A 157 -7.57 -2.12 23.50
C VAL A 157 -6.67 -3.24 24.03
N PRO A 158 -7.07 -3.93 25.12
CA PRO A 158 -6.33 -5.09 25.57
C PRO A 158 -6.37 -6.18 24.49
N PRO A 159 -5.27 -6.94 24.33
CA PRO A 159 -5.29 -8.09 23.44
C PRO A 159 -6.33 -9.12 23.93
N PRO A 160 -6.94 -9.88 23.01
CA PRO A 160 -7.82 -10.97 23.42
C PRO A 160 -7.02 -12.04 24.17
N ASP A 161 -7.65 -12.66 25.17
CA ASP A 161 -7.09 -13.84 25.82
C ASP A 161 -7.18 -15.03 24.85
N GLY A 162 -6.11 -15.80 24.70
CA GLY A 162 -6.09 -16.99 23.87
C GLY A 162 -4.94 -17.90 24.25
N SER A 163 -5.21 -19.19 24.42
CA SER A 163 -4.20 -20.20 24.75
C SER A 163 -4.53 -21.61 24.24
N GLY A 164 -5.67 -21.77 23.55
CA GLY A 164 -6.14 -23.06 23.04
C GLY A 164 -5.69 -23.38 21.61
N PRO A 165 -5.92 -24.62 21.15
CA PRO A 165 -5.75 -24.94 19.75
C PRO A 165 -6.60 -24.05 18.84
N GLY A 166 -6.00 -23.53 17.77
CA GLY A 166 -6.65 -22.59 16.86
C GLY A 166 -6.47 -21.12 17.24
N GLU A 167 -6.07 -20.80 18.47
CA GLU A 167 -5.92 -19.44 18.94
C GLU A 167 -4.51 -18.89 18.75
N TRP A 168 -4.41 -17.64 18.36
CA TRP A 168 -3.14 -16.99 18.16
C TRP A 168 -2.43 -16.70 19.47
N VAL A 169 -1.13 -16.95 19.47
CA VAL A 169 -0.18 -16.58 20.52
C VAL A 169 1.04 -15.90 19.88
N PRO A 170 1.82 -15.10 20.64
CA PRO A 170 3.08 -14.52 20.15
C PRO A 170 3.97 -15.59 19.51
N THR A 171 4.49 -15.26 18.32
CA THR A 171 5.23 -16.20 17.46
C THR A 171 6.74 -15.96 17.51
N PRO A 172 7.56 -17.03 17.34
CA PRO A 172 9.01 -16.88 17.27
C PRO A 172 9.44 -16.05 16.02
N PRO A 173 10.68 -15.48 16.03
CA PRO A 173 11.67 -15.57 17.11
C PRO A 173 11.48 -14.51 18.21
N ALA A 174 10.77 -13.40 17.91
CA ALA A 174 10.71 -12.25 18.80
C ALA A 174 9.65 -12.36 19.89
N PHE A 175 8.63 -13.21 19.72
CA PHE A 175 7.46 -13.29 20.60
C PHE A 175 6.85 -11.91 20.91
N ALA A 176 6.82 -11.06 19.89
CA ALA A 176 6.32 -9.69 20.00
C ALA A 176 4.82 -9.67 20.38
N PRO A 177 4.39 -8.66 21.16
CA PRO A 177 2.99 -8.52 21.53
C PRO A 177 2.12 -8.22 20.30
N TYR A 178 0.80 -8.33 20.50
CA TYR A 178 -0.21 -8.01 19.49
C TYR A 178 -0.01 -6.65 18.83
N LEU A 179 0.01 -6.62 17.51
CA LEU A 179 0.12 -5.38 16.75
C LEU A 179 -1.28 -4.80 16.49
N LEU A 180 -1.54 -3.61 17.01
CA LEU A 180 -2.72 -2.78 16.71
C LEU A 180 -4.08 -3.50 16.93
N PRO A 181 -4.37 -4.09 18.10
CA PRO A 181 -5.64 -4.76 18.33
C PRO A 181 -6.86 -3.84 18.22
N GLN A 182 -6.67 -2.52 18.35
CA GLN A 182 -7.72 -1.52 18.17
C GLN A 182 -8.12 -1.25 16.73
N TRP A 183 -7.36 -1.73 15.73
CA TRP A 183 -7.54 -1.28 14.35
C TRP A 183 -8.88 -1.67 13.72
N GLY A 184 -9.47 -2.79 14.17
CA GLY A 184 -10.84 -3.18 13.80
C GLY A 184 -11.95 -2.26 14.33
N PHE A 185 -11.62 -1.33 15.22
CA PHE A 185 -12.55 -0.34 15.76
C PHE A 185 -12.33 1.07 15.19
N VAL A 186 -11.36 1.25 14.30
CA VAL A 186 -11.14 2.52 13.61
C VAL A 186 -12.35 2.83 12.74
N VAL A 187 -12.81 4.08 12.79
CA VAL A 187 -13.90 4.55 11.93
C VAL A 187 -13.50 4.40 10.47
N PRO A 188 -14.24 3.66 9.64
CA PRO A 188 -13.90 3.47 8.23
C PRO A 188 -13.85 4.78 7.44
N PHE A 189 -13.18 4.75 6.31
CA PHE A 189 -13.13 5.87 5.37
C PHE A 189 -14.29 5.85 4.38
N GLY A 190 -14.74 4.68 3.96
CA GLY A 190 -15.79 4.49 2.98
C GLY A 190 -16.81 3.39 3.36
N MET A 191 -16.42 2.37 4.10
CA MET A 191 -17.33 1.35 4.60
C MET A 191 -18.28 1.91 5.67
N SER A 192 -19.47 1.30 5.81
CA SER A 192 -20.44 1.65 6.86
C SER A 192 -20.04 1.10 8.24
N SER A 193 -19.27 0.02 8.28
CA SER A 193 -18.71 -0.59 9.49
C SER A 193 -17.46 -1.41 9.16
N SER A 194 -16.62 -1.67 10.15
CA SER A 194 -15.43 -2.53 10.01
C SER A 194 -15.76 -3.96 9.56
N SER A 195 -16.94 -4.44 9.90
CA SER A 195 -17.41 -5.80 9.61
C SER A 195 -18.22 -5.93 8.32
N GLN A 196 -18.38 -4.85 7.54
CA GLN A 196 -19.23 -4.86 6.33
C GLN A 196 -18.84 -5.95 5.34
N PHE A 197 -17.54 -6.17 5.15
CA PHE A 197 -16.99 -7.18 4.25
C PHE A 197 -16.16 -8.25 4.98
N ARG A 198 -16.38 -8.40 6.29
CA ARG A 198 -15.71 -9.47 7.06
C ARG A 198 -16.05 -10.84 6.49
N PRO A 199 -15.08 -11.64 6.08
CA PRO A 199 -15.31 -13.02 5.64
C PRO A 199 -15.89 -13.91 6.76
N PRO A 200 -16.44 -15.08 6.41
CA PRO A 200 -17.20 -15.92 7.36
C PRO A 200 -16.38 -16.53 8.49
N GLY A 201 -15.05 -16.60 8.34
CA GLY A 201 -14.12 -17.17 9.33
C GLY A 201 -13.23 -18.26 8.74
N PRO A 202 -12.15 -18.62 9.46
CA PRO A 202 -11.24 -19.67 9.00
C PRO A 202 -11.94 -21.04 8.97
N PRO A 203 -11.43 -22.01 8.17
CA PRO A 203 -11.92 -23.37 8.19
C PRO A 203 -11.81 -23.99 9.58
N SER A 204 -12.81 -24.81 9.95
CA SER A 204 -12.80 -25.59 11.20
C SER A 204 -11.57 -26.50 11.25
N LEU A 205 -10.93 -26.65 12.43
CA LEU A 205 -9.69 -27.42 12.60
C LEU A 205 -9.81 -28.90 12.23
N ASP A 206 -11.00 -29.45 12.23
CA ASP A 206 -11.33 -30.83 11.87
C ASP A 206 -11.80 -30.98 10.40
N SER A 207 -11.81 -29.89 9.61
CA SER A 207 -12.24 -29.89 8.23
C SER A 207 -11.16 -30.40 7.26
N GLU A 208 -11.60 -30.94 6.13
CA GLU A 208 -10.70 -31.32 5.03
C GLU A 208 -9.98 -30.08 4.46
N GLN A 209 -10.64 -28.92 4.44
CA GLN A 209 -10.05 -27.67 3.97
C GLN A 209 -8.89 -27.25 4.87
N TYR A 210 -9.07 -27.26 6.21
CA TYR A 210 -7.97 -26.94 7.10
C TYR A 210 -6.79 -27.92 6.96
N ALA A 211 -7.09 -29.21 6.81
CA ALA A 211 -6.04 -30.23 6.61
C ALA A 211 -5.26 -29.98 5.30
N ALA A 212 -5.94 -29.57 4.23
CA ALA A 212 -5.30 -29.21 2.97
C ALA A 212 -4.39 -27.99 3.14
N ASP A 213 -4.92 -26.89 3.71
CA ASP A 213 -4.19 -25.65 3.97
C ASP A 213 -2.95 -25.89 4.87
N TYR A 214 -3.11 -26.68 5.92
CA TYR A 214 -2.03 -27.04 6.83
C TYR A 214 -0.90 -27.80 6.11
N ASN A 215 -1.24 -28.82 5.34
CA ASN A 215 -0.25 -29.61 4.63
C ASN A 215 0.47 -28.79 3.55
N GLU A 216 -0.25 -27.92 2.86
CA GLU A 216 0.32 -27.05 1.82
C GLU A 216 1.31 -26.05 2.41
N VAL A 217 0.92 -25.29 3.45
CA VAL A 217 1.82 -24.32 4.06
C VAL A 217 3.01 -24.98 4.73
N LYS A 218 2.83 -26.16 5.32
CA LYS A 218 3.93 -26.94 5.90
C LYS A 218 4.95 -27.33 4.83
N ALA A 219 4.50 -27.74 3.65
CA ALA A 219 5.37 -28.18 2.56
C ALA A 219 6.07 -27.00 1.85
N LEU A 220 5.32 -25.94 1.53
CA LEU A 220 5.82 -24.82 0.73
C LEU A 220 6.44 -23.70 1.59
N GLY A 221 5.93 -23.49 2.80
CA GLY A 221 6.30 -22.35 3.66
C GLY A 221 7.53 -22.56 4.52
N ALA A 222 8.12 -23.74 4.55
CA ALA A 222 9.26 -24.06 5.43
C ALA A 222 10.53 -23.28 5.05
N ALA A 223 11.27 -22.81 6.05
CA ALA A 223 12.59 -22.19 5.86
C ALA A 223 13.63 -23.19 5.37
N VAL A 224 13.54 -24.46 5.82
CA VAL A 224 14.46 -25.54 5.46
C VAL A 224 13.67 -26.76 5.05
N GLY A 225 14.10 -27.44 3.99
CA GLY A 225 13.46 -28.67 3.52
C GLY A 225 12.12 -28.45 2.80
N SER A 226 11.85 -27.23 2.37
CA SER A 226 10.65 -26.87 1.59
C SER A 226 10.65 -27.54 0.19
N THR A 227 9.46 -27.82 -0.31
CA THR A 227 9.25 -28.21 -1.73
C THR A 227 9.05 -27.00 -2.64
N ARG A 228 9.13 -25.79 -2.10
CA ARG A 228 9.02 -24.52 -2.83
C ARG A 228 10.13 -24.39 -3.88
N THR A 229 9.77 -23.92 -5.07
CA THR A 229 10.74 -23.60 -6.13
C THR A 229 11.52 -22.32 -5.82
N GLU A 230 12.58 -22.08 -6.60
CA GLU A 230 13.33 -20.82 -6.51
C GLU A 230 12.48 -19.62 -6.87
N GLU A 231 11.65 -19.71 -7.91
CA GLU A 231 10.69 -18.68 -8.31
C GLU A 231 9.68 -18.38 -7.19
N GLN A 232 9.10 -19.39 -6.56
CA GLN A 232 8.21 -19.20 -5.41
C GLN A 232 8.92 -18.58 -4.21
N SER A 233 10.21 -18.84 -4.03
CA SER A 233 11.03 -18.20 -3.00
C SER A 233 11.25 -16.73 -3.32
N GLN A 234 11.52 -16.39 -4.58
CA GLN A 234 11.66 -15.02 -5.03
C GLN A 234 10.34 -14.25 -4.86
N ILE A 235 9.20 -14.84 -5.23
CA ILE A 235 7.85 -14.26 -5.02
C ILE A 235 7.61 -13.95 -3.54
N ALA A 236 7.93 -14.88 -2.64
CA ALA A 236 7.76 -14.67 -1.21
C ALA A 236 8.59 -13.50 -0.66
N LEU A 237 9.81 -13.31 -1.15
CA LEU A 237 10.68 -12.20 -0.75
C LEU A 237 10.29 -10.89 -1.43
N PHE A 238 9.89 -10.94 -2.70
CA PHE A 238 9.49 -9.75 -3.46
C PHE A 238 8.32 -9.01 -2.78
N TRP A 239 7.28 -9.73 -2.39
CA TRP A 239 6.10 -9.20 -1.70
C TRP A 239 6.21 -9.23 -0.17
N ALA A 240 7.42 -9.36 0.40
CA ALA A 240 7.53 -9.43 1.85
C ALA A 240 7.08 -8.14 2.55
N ASP A 241 7.39 -6.98 1.97
CA ASP A 241 6.94 -5.65 2.37
C ASP A 241 6.97 -5.42 3.90
N GLY A 242 8.07 -5.84 4.51
CA GLY A 242 8.27 -5.82 5.96
C GLY A 242 8.56 -4.41 6.50
N ALA A 243 8.81 -4.33 7.79
CA ALA A 243 9.10 -3.07 8.46
C ALA A 243 10.37 -2.37 7.90
N GLY A 244 10.25 -1.13 7.48
CA GLY A 244 11.29 -0.35 6.83
C GLY A 244 11.18 -0.30 5.30
N THR A 245 10.15 -0.95 4.73
CA THR A 245 9.71 -0.76 3.35
C THR A 245 8.56 0.24 3.30
N GLU A 246 8.09 0.54 2.10
CA GLU A 246 6.84 1.29 1.90
C GLU A 246 5.59 0.55 2.37
N THR A 247 5.72 -0.73 2.74
CA THR A 247 4.63 -1.63 3.16
C THR A 247 3.64 -1.96 2.02
N PRO A 248 2.75 -2.96 2.13
CA PRO A 248 1.84 -3.31 1.05
C PRO A 248 0.99 -2.13 0.52
N PRO A 249 0.38 -1.27 1.35
CA PRO A 249 -0.35 -0.13 0.81
C PRO A 249 0.55 0.87 0.08
N GLY A 250 1.80 1.07 0.51
CA GLY A 250 2.76 1.90 -0.21
C GLY A 250 3.19 1.30 -1.54
N HIS A 251 3.46 0.00 -1.59
CA HIS A 251 3.81 -0.70 -2.83
C HIS A 251 2.70 -0.54 -3.89
N TRP A 252 1.42 -0.63 -3.50
CA TRP A 252 0.31 -0.36 -4.40
C TRP A 252 0.18 1.12 -4.79
N ASN A 253 0.63 2.06 -3.96
CA ASN A 253 0.76 3.47 -4.36
C ASN A 253 1.87 3.65 -5.41
N SER A 254 3.01 2.98 -5.27
CA SER A 254 4.09 2.97 -6.27
C SER A 254 3.62 2.37 -7.61
N ILE A 255 2.87 1.26 -7.58
CA ILE A 255 2.26 0.65 -8.77
C ILE A 255 1.27 1.63 -9.43
N ALA A 256 0.42 2.28 -8.64
CA ALA A 256 -0.54 3.28 -9.14
C ALA A 256 0.17 4.47 -9.82
N GLN A 257 1.31 4.94 -9.30
CA GLN A 257 2.11 5.98 -9.94
C GLN A 257 2.64 5.54 -11.31
N ILE A 258 3.13 4.30 -11.42
CA ILE A 258 3.62 3.72 -12.66
C ILE A 258 2.50 3.69 -13.71
N ILE A 259 1.32 3.18 -13.32
CA ILE A 259 0.15 3.09 -14.19
C ILE A 259 -0.33 4.50 -14.58
N ALA A 260 -0.48 5.42 -13.62
CA ALA A 260 -0.94 6.78 -13.87
C ALA A 260 -0.03 7.54 -14.84
N ALA A 261 1.29 7.37 -14.69
CA ALA A 261 2.27 7.95 -15.62
C ALA A 261 2.14 7.34 -17.04
N ALA A 262 1.93 6.03 -17.14
CA ALA A 262 1.73 5.35 -18.43
C ALA A 262 0.42 5.76 -19.11
N GLN A 263 -0.63 6.04 -18.34
CA GLN A 263 -1.93 6.51 -18.83
C GLN A 263 -1.95 8.01 -19.10
N GLY A 264 -0.94 8.77 -18.67
CA GLY A 264 -0.84 10.21 -18.91
C GLY A 264 -1.81 11.05 -18.08
N ASN A 265 -2.11 10.61 -16.85
CA ASN A 265 -3.02 11.30 -15.96
C ASN A 265 -2.62 12.76 -15.71
N MET A 266 -3.62 13.61 -15.59
CA MET A 266 -3.49 15.00 -15.16
C MET A 266 -3.69 15.11 -13.65
N LEU A 267 -3.39 16.29 -13.08
CA LEU A 267 -3.48 16.58 -11.64
C LEU A 267 -4.81 16.15 -11.01
N GLU A 268 -5.94 16.48 -11.65
CA GLU A 268 -7.26 16.16 -11.12
C GLU A 268 -7.57 14.66 -11.15
N GLU A 269 -7.07 13.98 -12.18
CA GLU A 269 -7.19 12.54 -12.34
C GLU A 269 -6.36 11.81 -11.28
N ASN A 270 -5.11 12.25 -11.07
CA ASN A 270 -4.26 11.72 -10.02
C ASN A 270 -4.85 11.97 -8.63
N ALA A 271 -5.33 13.18 -8.34
CA ALA A 271 -5.97 13.49 -7.08
C ALA A 271 -7.17 12.55 -6.79
N ARG A 272 -8.00 12.24 -7.81
CA ARG A 272 -9.13 11.32 -7.67
C ARG A 272 -8.69 9.87 -7.55
N LEU A 273 -7.76 9.41 -8.40
CA LEU A 273 -7.26 8.04 -8.40
C LEU A 273 -6.67 7.66 -7.05
N PHE A 274 -5.71 8.44 -6.57
CA PHE A 274 -5.03 8.15 -5.30
C PHE A 274 -5.97 8.29 -4.10
N ALA A 275 -6.98 9.15 -4.15
CA ALA A 275 -7.98 9.20 -3.08
C ALA A 275 -8.84 7.92 -3.05
N LEU A 276 -9.39 7.46 -4.18
CA LEU A 276 -10.13 6.20 -4.26
C LEU A 276 -9.28 5.02 -3.81
N LEU A 277 -8.07 4.89 -4.33
CA LEU A 277 -7.12 3.84 -3.99
C LEU A 277 -6.89 3.76 -2.48
N ASN A 278 -6.59 4.89 -1.86
CA ASN A 278 -6.21 4.92 -0.45
C ASN A 278 -7.41 4.86 0.51
N ILE A 279 -8.60 5.31 0.11
CA ILE A 279 -9.86 5.02 0.83
C ILE A 279 -10.07 3.51 0.90
N ALA A 280 -10.00 2.81 -0.24
CA ALA A 280 -10.19 1.37 -0.31
C ALA A 280 -9.12 0.62 0.52
N MET A 281 -7.85 1.00 0.43
CA MET A 281 -6.79 0.34 1.20
C MET A 281 -6.85 0.62 2.70
N ALA A 282 -7.28 1.81 3.13
CA ALA A 282 -7.49 2.08 4.55
C ALA A 282 -8.63 1.23 5.12
N ASP A 283 -9.72 1.08 4.37
CA ASP A 283 -10.84 0.22 4.75
C ASP A 283 -10.46 -1.26 4.69
N ALA A 284 -9.60 -1.68 3.73
CA ALA A 284 -9.04 -3.02 3.68
C ALA A 284 -8.24 -3.35 4.97
N ALA A 285 -7.45 -2.40 5.47
CA ALA A 285 -6.75 -2.56 6.75
C ALA A 285 -7.73 -2.75 7.93
N ILE A 286 -8.78 -1.93 7.97
CA ILE A 286 -9.78 -1.97 9.04
C ILE A 286 -10.53 -3.31 9.01
N CYS A 287 -11.01 -3.74 7.83
CA CYS A 287 -11.69 -5.01 7.64
C CYS A 287 -10.80 -6.22 7.99
N ALA A 288 -9.56 -6.22 7.53
CA ALA A 288 -8.62 -7.30 7.82
C ALA A 288 -8.31 -7.40 9.32
N TRP A 289 -8.09 -6.28 10.01
CA TRP A 289 -7.84 -6.26 11.45
C TRP A 289 -9.08 -6.60 12.27
N ASP A 290 -10.27 -6.20 11.83
CA ASP A 290 -11.52 -6.64 12.40
C ASP A 290 -11.68 -8.17 12.32
N ALA A 291 -11.43 -8.77 11.18
CA ALA A 291 -11.43 -10.23 11.02
C ALA A 291 -10.36 -10.91 11.90
N LYS A 292 -9.12 -10.38 11.92
CA LYS A 292 -8.01 -10.93 12.71
C LYS A 292 -8.34 -11.04 14.18
N TYR A 293 -8.87 -9.97 14.77
CA TYR A 293 -9.15 -9.92 16.20
C TYR A 293 -10.55 -10.45 16.57
N THR A 294 -11.43 -10.67 15.59
CA THR A 294 -12.68 -11.40 15.78
C THR A 294 -12.45 -12.91 15.84
N PHE A 295 -11.68 -13.46 14.89
CA PHE A 295 -11.45 -14.90 14.80
C PHE A 295 -10.22 -15.37 15.57
N HIS A 296 -9.27 -14.50 15.83
CA HIS A 296 -8.09 -14.74 16.64
C HIS A 296 -7.30 -16.00 16.24
N PHE A 297 -7.26 -16.33 14.96
CA PHE A 297 -6.77 -17.59 14.44
C PHE A 297 -5.24 -17.66 14.45
N TRP A 298 -4.71 -18.83 14.86
CA TRP A 298 -3.28 -19.06 14.97
C TRP A 298 -2.53 -19.02 13.63
N ARG A 299 -1.22 -18.82 13.69
CA ARG A 299 -0.32 -18.84 12.55
C ARG A 299 0.16 -20.24 12.22
N PRO A 300 0.57 -20.54 10.96
CA PRO A 300 1.13 -21.84 10.58
C PRO A 300 2.25 -22.31 11.50
N VAL A 301 3.16 -21.45 11.91
CA VAL A 301 4.27 -21.80 12.81
C VAL A 301 3.76 -22.35 14.17
N THR A 302 2.70 -21.78 14.71
CA THR A 302 2.09 -22.24 15.96
C THR A 302 1.35 -23.57 15.77
N ALA A 303 0.55 -23.67 14.69
CA ALA A 303 -0.21 -24.87 14.35
C ALA A 303 0.70 -26.09 14.12
N ILE A 304 1.80 -25.90 13.38
CA ILE A 304 2.75 -26.98 13.07
C ILE A 304 3.52 -27.39 14.34
N ALA A 305 3.97 -26.43 15.15
CA ALA A 305 4.63 -26.74 16.41
C ALA A 305 3.70 -27.48 17.41
N PHE A 306 2.41 -27.18 17.38
CA PHE A 306 1.42 -27.88 18.20
C PHE A 306 1.17 -29.31 17.73
N ALA A 307 0.95 -29.49 16.42
CA ALA A 307 0.64 -30.80 15.86
C ALA A 307 1.87 -31.73 15.76
N GLU A 308 3.04 -31.19 15.53
CA GLU A 308 4.29 -31.91 15.30
C GLU A 308 5.44 -31.33 16.15
N PRO A 309 5.40 -31.47 17.49
CA PRO A 309 6.32 -30.79 18.40
C PRO A 309 7.79 -31.19 18.24
N ASN A 310 8.08 -32.30 17.57
CA ASN A 310 9.44 -32.74 17.26
C ASN A 310 9.94 -32.25 15.90
N LEU A 311 9.09 -31.61 15.09
CA LEU A 311 9.47 -31.03 13.82
C LEU A 311 9.99 -29.58 14.06
N MET A 312 11.28 -29.39 13.76
CA MET A 312 11.91 -28.04 13.85
C MET A 312 11.50 -27.21 12.64
N TRP A 313 10.20 -26.90 12.54
CA TRP A 313 9.65 -26.09 11.44
C TRP A 313 9.69 -24.59 11.78
N ALA A 314 10.15 -23.79 10.83
CA ALA A 314 10.08 -22.35 10.89
C ALA A 314 9.57 -21.82 9.53
N SER A 315 8.87 -20.70 9.53
CA SER A 315 8.44 -20.02 8.32
C SER A 315 9.64 -19.43 7.55
N PHE A 316 9.52 -19.37 6.23
CA PHE A 316 10.59 -18.83 5.36
C PHE A 316 10.81 -17.33 5.58
N ILE A 317 9.75 -16.57 5.78
CA ILE A 317 9.84 -15.17 6.20
C ILE A 317 9.33 -15.03 7.63
N VAL A 318 9.73 -13.94 8.29
CA VAL A 318 9.35 -13.70 9.68
C VAL A 318 7.83 -13.55 9.82
N THR A 319 7.24 -14.34 10.70
CA THR A 319 5.81 -14.26 11.01
C THR A 319 5.51 -12.97 11.77
N PRO A 320 4.60 -12.12 11.26
CA PRO A 320 4.26 -10.86 11.93
C PRO A 320 3.39 -11.08 13.18
N PRO A 321 3.43 -10.13 14.17
CA PRO A 321 2.83 -10.32 15.48
C PRO A 321 1.32 -9.99 15.53
N PHE A 322 0.51 -10.68 14.73
CA PHE A 322 -0.95 -10.57 14.69
C PHE A 322 -1.59 -11.86 14.15
N PRO A 323 -2.87 -12.12 14.40
CA PRO A 323 -3.57 -13.32 13.95
C PRO A 323 -3.51 -13.57 12.45
N ASP A 324 -3.65 -14.84 12.06
CA ASP A 324 -3.53 -15.27 10.65
C ASP A 324 -4.66 -14.72 9.79
N TYR A 325 -5.89 -15.00 10.13
CA TYR A 325 -7.07 -14.83 9.28
C TYR A 325 -7.72 -13.45 9.44
N VAL A 326 -7.85 -12.70 8.36
CA VAL A 326 -7.43 -12.89 6.97
C VAL A 326 -6.05 -12.30 6.69
N SER A 327 -5.45 -12.62 5.53
CA SER A 327 -4.18 -12.03 5.08
C SER A 327 -4.32 -10.55 4.76
N GLY A 328 -3.60 -9.67 5.49
CA GLY A 328 -3.61 -8.23 5.21
C GLY A 328 -3.06 -7.89 3.83
N HIS A 329 -1.96 -8.53 3.38
CA HIS A 329 -1.42 -8.34 2.03
C HIS A 329 -2.48 -8.62 0.95
N SER A 330 -3.20 -9.74 1.08
CA SER A 330 -4.25 -10.11 0.13
C SER A 330 -5.39 -9.09 0.11
N THR A 331 -5.80 -8.59 1.30
CA THR A 331 -6.90 -7.62 1.39
C THR A 331 -6.51 -6.26 0.80
N PHE A 332 -5.29 -5.76 1.07
CA PHE A 332 -4.78 -4.56 0.42
C PHE A 332 -4.69 -4.73 -1.10
N SER A 333 -4.13 -5.85 -1.54
CA SER A 333 -3.92 -6.11 -2.97
C SER A 333 -5.24 -6.26 -3.72
N GLY A 334 -6.22 -6.97 -3.14
CA GLY A 334 -7.56 -7.07 -3.72
C GLY A 334 -8.24 -5.72 -3.88
N ALA A 335 -8.17 -4.87 -2.86
CA ALA A 335 -8.75 -3.53 -2.91
C ALA A 335 -8.09 -2.64 -3.99
N ALA A 336 -6.77 -2.62 -4.03
CA ALA A 336 -6.02 -1.82 -5.00
C ALA A 336 -6.20 -2.32 -6.44
N ALA A 337 -6.09 -3.65 -6.64
CA ALA A 337 -6.24 -4.29 -7.95
C ALA A 337 -7.66 -4.18 -8.52
N THR A 338 -8.64 -3.84 -7.70
CA THR A 338 -10.02 -3.57 -8.14
C THR A 338 -10.23 -2.10 -8.47
N VAL A 339 -9.74 -1.19 -7.62
CA VAL A 339 -9.92 0.26 -7.86
C VAL A 339 -9.22 0.72 -9.14
N LEU A 340 -8.01 0.23 -9.41
CA LEU A 340 -7.23 0.67 -10.58
C LEU A 340 -7.94 0.39 -11.91
N PRO A 341 -8.34 -0.84 -12.26
CA PRO A 341 -9.04 -1.10 -13.50
C PRO A 341 -10.44 -0.45 -13.57
N LEU A 342 -11.17 -0.34 -12.46
CA LEU A 342 -12.45 0.35 -12.44
C LEU A 342 -12.29 1.86 -12.75
N PHE A 343 -11.23 2.49 -12.21
CA PHE A 343 -10.95 3.90 -12.50
C PHE A 343 -10.68 4.17 -13.99
N TYR A 344 -9.93 3.28 -14.66
CA TYR A 344 -9.58 3.41 -16.08
C TYR A 344 -10.60 2.78 -17.04
N GLY A 345 -11.53 1.97 -16.53
CA GLY A 345 -12.51 1.23 -17.34
C GLY A 345 -11.89 0.13 -18.20
N THR A 346 -10.74 -0.43 -17.78
CA THR A 346 -10.03 -1.51 -18.48
C THR A 346 -9.21 -2.36 -17.52
N GLU A 347 -9.17 -3.68 -17.78
CA GLU A 347 -8.27 -4.60 -17.08
C GLU A 347 -6.84 -4.61 -17.69
N ASP A 348 -6.67 -4.15 -18.94
CA ASP A 348 -5.40 -4.11 -19.64
C ASP A 348 -4.57 -2.91 -19.16
N LEU A 349 -3.88 -3.10 -18.04
CA LEU A 349 -3.03 -2.12 -17.37
C LEU A 349 -1.66 -2.75 -17.07
N PRO A 350 -0.83 -2.99 -18.10
CA PRO A 350 0.47 -3.61 -17.91
C PRO A 350 1.43 -2.68 -17.18
N PHE A 351 2.19 -3.24 -16.24
CA PHE A 351 3.21 -2.50 -15.48
C PHE A 351 4.37 -3.39 -15.06
N THR A 352 5.47 -2.75 -14.69
CA THR A 352 6.64 -3.39 -14.08
C THR A 352 6.96 -2.66 -12.79
N THR A 353 7.05 -3.39 -11.68
CA THR A 353 7.34 -2.82 -10.35
C THR A 353 8.59 -3.47 -9.73
N GLY A 354 9.22 -2.78 -8.81
CA GLY A 354 10.32 -3.25 -7.98
C GLY A 354 9.86 -3.63 -6.59
N SER A 355 10.80 -4.00 -5.72
CA SER A 355 10.53 -4.32 -4.32
C SER A 355 11.57 -3.68 -3.42
N ASP A 356 11.12 -3.01 -2.37
CA ASP A 356 12.00 -2.52 -1.31
C ASP A 356 12.70 -3.65 -0.56
N PHE A 357 12.01 -4.78 -0.39
CA PHE A 357 12.54 -5.93 0.34
C PHE A 357 13.55 -6.76 -0.49
N LEU A 358 13.42 -6.73 -1.82
CA LEU A 358 14.30 -7.43 -2.76
C LEU A 358 14.87 -6.47 -3.82
N PRO A 359 15.74 -5.53 -3.43
CA PRO A 359 16.25 -4.50 -4.32
C PRO A 359 16.93 -5.08 -5.57
N GLY A 360 16.67 -4.48 -6.73
CA GLY A 360 17.24 -4.89 -8.02
C GLY A 360 16.46 -5.98 -8.74
N VAL A 361 15.44 -6.57 -8.11
CA VAL A 361 14.49 -7.47 -8.77
C VAL A 361 13.25 -6.71 -9.15
N THR A 362 12.80 -6.92 -10.38
CA THR A 362 11.52 -6.37 -10.89
C THR A 362 10.62 -7.50 -11.36
N ARG A 363 9.31 -7.27 -11.28
CA ARG A 363 8.29 -8.19 -11.77
C ARG A 363 7.32 -7.43 -12.68
N SER A 364 6.88 -8.07 -13.76
CA SER A 364 5.98 -7.49 -14.75
C SER A 364 4.66 -8.23 -14.76
N PHE A 365 3.57 -7.48 -14.82
CA PHE A 365 2.21 -8.01 -14.80
C PHE A 365 1.40 -7.42 -15.96
N SER A 366 0.48 -8.21 -16.51
CA SER A 366 -0.43 -7.78 -17.56
C SER A 366 -1.66 -7.09 -16.97
N THR A 367 -2.09 -7.52 -15.80
CA THR A 367 -3.25 -6.96 -15.08
C THR A 367 -2.91 -6.68 -13.61
N CYS A 368 -3.68 -5.83 -12.97
CA CYS A 368 -3.55 -5.61 -11.53
C CYS A 368 -3.93 -6.86 -10.73
N LEU A 369 -4.88 -7.65 -11.22
CA LEU A 369 -5.32 -8.88 -10.56
C LEU A 369 -4.21 -9.93 -10.52
N ASP A 370 -3.45 -10.13 -11.61
CA ASP A 370 -2.29 -11.04 -11.62
C ASP A 370 -1.29 -10.70 -10.50
N ALA A 371 -1.03 -9.41 -10.29
CA ALA A 371 -0.14 -8.95 -9.23
C ALA A 371 -0.73 -9.19 -7.83
N ALA A 372 -2.04 -8.98 -7.67
CA ALA A 372 -2.73 -9.20 -6.40
C ALA A 372 -2.77 -10.69 -6.01
N GLU A 373 -2.99 -11.57 -6.97
CA GLU A 373 -2.97 -13.03 -6.76
C GLU A 373 -1.55 -13.50 -6.40
N GLU A 374 -0.53 -12.96 -7.06
CA GLU A 374 0.87 -13.27 -6.72
C GLU A 374 1.23 -12.73 -5.32
N ALA A 375 0.82 -11.52 -4.97
CA ALA A 375 1.00 -10.98 -3.62
C ALA A 375 0.28 -11.82 -2.56
N ALA A 376 -0.91 -12.34 -2.85
CA ALA A 376 -1.65 -13.22 -1.96
C ALA A 376 -0.94 -14.55 -1.76
N VAL A 377 -0.56 -15.24 -2.83
CA VAL A 377 0.10 -16.55 -2.72
C VAL A 377 1.53 -16.45 -2.15
N SER A 378 2.17 -15.27 -2.27
CA SER A 378 3.49 -15.02 -1.68
C SER A 378 3.53 -15.30 -0.18
N ARG A 379 2.40 -15.10 0.51
CA ARG A 379 2.29 -15.29 1.97
C ARG A 379 2.28 -16.76 2.35
N LEU A 380 1.69 -17.61 1.49
CA LEU A 380 1.75 -19.06 1.61
C LEU A 380 3.19 -19.56 1.42
N TYR A 381 3.86 -19.10 0.36
CA TYR A 381 5.27 -19.41 0.10
C TYR A 381 6.19 -18.89 1.21
N GLY A 382 5.85 -17.77 1.81
CA GLY A 382 6.52 -17.24 2.99
C GLY A 382 6.31 -18.04 4.27
N GLY A 383 5.31 -18.94 4.30
CA GLY A 383 5.01 -19.80 5.45
C GLY A 383 4.28 -19.10 6.58
N ILE A 384 3.65 -17.97 6.32
CA ILE A 384 3.06 -17.13 7.37
C ILE A 384 1.55 -17.01 7.32
N HIS A 385 0.91 -17.53 6.28
CA HIS A 385 -0.55 -17.59 6.12
C HIS A 385 -1.00 -18.93 5.53
N PHE A 386 -2.16 -19.39 5.97
CA PHE A 386 -2.89 -20.47 5.31
C PHE A 386 -3.51 -19.97 4.00
N ARG A 387 -3.81 -20.89 3.06
CA ARG A 387 -4.39 -20.56 1.76
C ARG A 387 -5.74 -19.86 1.90
N SER A 388 -6.64 -20.38 2.70
CA SER A 388 -7.95 -19.78 2.96
C SER A 388 -7.85 -18.33 3.45
N ALA A 389 -6.88 -18.01 4.32
CA ALA A 389 -6.66 -16.64 4.79
C ALA A 389 -6.25 -15.69 3.66
N ASN A 390 -5.54 -16.19 2.64
CA ASN A 390 -5.14 -15.40 1.47
C ASN A 390 -6.30 -15.18 0.51
N GLU A 391 -7.05 -16.25 0.20
CA GLU A 391 -8.17 -16.22 -0.74
C GLU A 391 -9.32 -15.36 -0.22
N ASP A 392 -9.71 -15.57 1.04
CA ASP A 392 -10.77 -14.78 1.68
C ASP A 392 -10.36 -13.31 1.88
N GLY A 393 -9.08 -13.05 2.16
CA GLY A 393 -8.53 -11.69 2.22
C GLY A 393 -8.59 -10.98 0.87
N LEU A 394 -8.21 -11.66 -0.20
CA LEU A 394 -8.27 -11.13 -1.57
C LEU A 394 -9.71 -10.78 -1.95
N GLN A 395 -10.65 -11.69 -1.70
CA GLN A 395 -12.06 -11.47 -2.01
C GLN A 395 -12.69 -10.32 -1.20
N ALA A 396 -12.34 -10.20 0.08
CA ALA A 396 -12.76 -9.08 0.90
C ALA A 396 -12.24 -7.74 0.34
N GLY A 397 -10.97 -7.71 -0.07
CA GLY A 397 -10.37 -6.56 -0.72
C GLY A 397 -11.08 -6.17 -2.01
N ILE A 398 -11.37 -7.13 -2.89
CA ILE A 398 -12.13 -6.91 -4.14
C ILE A 398 -13.48 -6.23 -3.83
N SER A 399 -14.23 -6.78 -2.87
CA SER A 399 -15.54 -6.22 -2.49
C SER A 399 -15.43 -4.79 -1.93
N ILE A 400 -14.35 -4.47 -1.21
CA ILE A 400 -14.09 -3.12 -0.71
C ILE A 400 -13.74 -2.16 -1.86
N GLY A 401 -12.94 -2.61 -2.84
CA GLY A 401 -12.61 -1.84 -4.03
C GLY A 401 -13.85 -1.47 -4.85
N GLU A 402 -14.71 -2.45 -5.14
CA GLU A 402 -16.00 -2.26 -5.84
C GLU A 402 -16.92 -1.29 -5.08
N TRP A 403 -17.01 -1.44 -3.76
CA TRP A 403 -17.79 -0.55 -2.92
C TRP A 403 -17.28 0.89 -2.99
N THR A 404 -15.97 1.07 -2.88
CA THR A 404 -15.35 2.39 -2.88
C THR A 404 -15.56 3.09 -4.22
N ASP A 405 -15.30 2.41 -5.33
CA ASP A 405 -15.49 2.99 -6.66
C ASP A 405 -16.96 3.37 -6.90
N SER A 406 -17.91 2.54 -6.51
CA SER A 406 -19.34 2.79 -6.76
C SER A 406 -19.98 3.86 -5.87
N HIS A 407 -19.40 4.20 -4.72
CA HIS A 407 -20.02 5.09 -3.71
C HIS A 407 -19.27 6.40 -3.49
N TYR A 408 -18.01 6.54 -3.87
CA TYR A 408 -17.19 7.70 -3.55
C TYR A 408 -16.69 8.44 -4.79
N LEU A 409 -16.52 9.74 -4.64
CA LEU A 409 -15.89 10.65 -5.60
C LEU A 409 -16.51 10.59 -7.01
N GLN A 410 -17.82 10.34 -7.08
CA GLN A 410 -18.57 10.22 -8.31
C GLN A 410 -18.61 11.54 -9.08
N LEU A 411 -18.75 11.48 -10.40
CA LEU A 411 -19.03 12.67 -11.20
C LEU A 411 -20.35 13.31 -10.75
N LYS A 412 -20.36 14.62 -10.57
CA LYS A 412 -21.59 15.34 -10.27
C LYS A 412 -22.56 15.20 -11.41
N SER A 413 -23.75 14.68 -11.11
CA SER A 413 -24.84 14.68 -12.10
C SER A 413 -25.17 16.11 -12.50
N ASN A 414 -25.14 16.43 -13.80
CA ASN A 414 -25.56 17.71 -14.35
C ASN A 414 -27.08 17.92 -14.14
N HIS A 415 -27.55 18.00 -12.89
CA HIS A 415 -28.91 18.37 -12.55
C HIS A 415 -29.02 19.86 -12.23
N SER A 416 -28.63 20.73 -13.15
CA SER A 416 -29.01 22.16 -13.09
C SER A 416 -28.72 22.87 -14.43
N ARG A 417 -29.34 22.45 -15.49
CA ARG A 417 -29.65 23.33 -16.63
C ARG A 417 -31.11 23.08 -17.02
N LYS A 418 -32.06 23.64 -16.24
CA LYS A 418 -33.40 24.00 -16.71
C LYS A 418 -33.69 25.40 -16.26
#